data_3c37d0e07fd567bdf475c7987c5a21fb
#
_entry.id   3c37d0e07fd567bdf475c7987c5a21fb
#
_cell.length_a   1.000
_cell.length_b   1.000
_cell.length_c   1.000
_cell.angle_alpha   90.00
_cell.angle_beta   90.00
_cell.angle_gamma   90.00
#
_symmetry.space_group_name_H-M   'P 1'
#
loop_
_entity.id
_entity.type
_entity.pdbx_description
1 polymer ?
#
loop_
_entity_poly.entity_id
_entity_poly.type
_entity_poly.pdbx_seq_one_letter_code
_entity_poly.pdbx_strand_id
1 'polypeptide(L)'
;MGQKTLLIELQEAVQALPPKLGSYNLTVLNNGLSISYNYDSSSKQTGITSLLQDMKEAGLMLKDLKTEQSSLENIFVELVREN
;
A
#
# COMPACT_ATOMS: atom_id res chain seq x y z
N MET A 1 -0.25 16.99 -3.43
CA MET A 1 -0.93 17.08 -2.24
C MET A 1 -2.05 16.15 -2.11
N GLY A 2 -2.45 15.29 -2.00
CA GLY A 2 -3.45 14.27 -1.84
C GLY A 2 -2.84 12.90 -1.89
N GLN A 3 -1.53 12.81 -1.74
CA GLN A 3 -0.85 11.53 -1.77
C GLN A 3 -1.12 10.77 -0.48
N LYS A 4 -1.56 9.54 -0.63
CA LYS A 4 -1.79 8.64 0.50
C LYS A 4 -1.19 7.28 0.20
N THR A 5 -0.95 6.53 1.25
CA THR A 5 -0.43 5.18 1.13
C THR A 5 -1.45 4.21 1.72
N LEU A 6 -1.81 3.20 0.95
CA LEU A 6 -2.62 2.10 1.44
C LEU A 6 -1.66 0.98 1.84
N LEU A 7 -1.68 0.61 3.10
CA LEU A 7 -0.87 -0.49 3.59
C LEU A 7 -1.73 -1.73 3.64
N ILE A 8 -1.34 -2.74 2.90
CA ILE A 8 -2.09 -3.98 2.77
C ILE A 8 -1.32 -5.07 3.50
N GLU A 9 -1.93 -5.63 4.54
CA GLU A 9 -1.32 -6.73 5.27
C GLU A 9 -1.90 -8.04 4.78
N LEU A 10 -1.03 -9.02 4.57
CA LEU A 10 -1.41 -10.31 4.02
C LEU A 10 -1.32 -11.39 5.08
N GLN A 11 -2.14 -12.43 4.93
CA GLN A 11 -2.10 -13.56 5.83
C GLN A 11 -0.89 -14.45 5.58
N GLU A 12 -0.43 -14.50 4.33
CA GLU A 12 0.75 -15.27 3.96
C GLU A 12 1.68 -14.38 3.15
N ALA A 13 2.98 -14.58 3.34
CA ALA A 13 3.98 -13.78 2.64
C ALA A 13 3.93 -14.05 1.14
N VAL A 14 4.03 -12.99 0.36
CA VAL A 14 4.16 -13.09 -1.09
C VAL A 14 5.64 -13.05 -1.44
N GLN A 15 6.10 -14.01 -2.25
CA GLN A 15 7.51 -14.08 -2.61
C GLN A 15 7.84 -13.12 -3.75
N ALA A 16 6.88 -12.97 -4.67
CA ALA A 16 7.04 -12.04 -5.79
C ALA A 16 5.67 -11.57 -6.20
N LEU A 17 5.59 -10.32 -6.67
CA LEU A 17 4.32 -9.79 -7.14
C LEU A 17 3.92 -10.45 -8.44
N PRO A 18 2.67 -10.91 -8.56
CA PRO A 18 2.19 -11.44 -9.81
C PRO A 18 2.27 -10.40 -10.94
N PRO A 19 2.47 -10.83 -12.19
CA PRO A 19 2.54 -9.88 -13.31
C PRO A 19 1.32 -8.98 -13.41
N LYS A 20 0.16 -9.48 -12.99
CA LYS A 20 -1.08 -8.72 -13.01
C LYS A 20 -0.99 -7.45 -12.18
N LEU A 21 -0.17 -7.48 -11.13
CA LEU A 21 -0.02 -6.34 -10.21
C LEU A 21 1.13 -5.42 -10.60
N GLY A 22 1.85 -5.74 -11.65
CA GLY A 22 3.01 -4.95 -12.05
C GLY A 22 2.69 -3.55 -12.54
N SER A 23 1.45 -3.29 -12.93
CA SER A 23 1.06 -1.96 -13.38
C SER A 23 0.74 -1.00 -12.23
N TYR A 24 0.67 -1.50 -11.03
CA TYR A 24 0.40 -0.67 -9.85
C TYR A 24 1.71 -0.24 -9.21
N ASN A 25 1.65 0.89 -8.52
CA ASN A 25 2.81 1.43 -7.81
C ASN A 25 2.89 0.78 -6.42
N LEU A 26 3.42 -0.42 -6.37
CA LEU A 26 3.46 -1.24 -5.16
C LEU A 26 4.88 -1.41 -4.65
N THR A 27 4.99 -1.48 -3.32
CA THR A 27 6.25 -1.78 -2.65
C THR A 27 5.99 -2.93 -1.67
N VAL A 28 6.80 -3.98 -1.76
CA VAL A 28 6.69 -5.13 -0.87
C VAL A 28 7.50 -4.87 0.40
N LEU A 29 6.88 -5.09 1.55
CA LEU A 29 7.47 -4.82 2.85
C LEU A 29 7.35 -6.06 3.74
N ASN A 30 8.09 -6.07 4.84
CA ASN A 30 7.99 -7.11 5.88
C ASN A 30 8.14 -8.52 5.31
N ASN A 31 9.14 -8.71 4.44
CA ASN A 31 9.43 -10.01 3.85
C ASN A 31 8.23 -10.60 3.10
N GLY A 32 7.44 -9.73 2.50
CA GLY A 32 6.29 -10.16 1.70
C GLY A 32 4.98 -10.20 2.44
N LEU A 33 4.97 -9.88 3.72
CA LEU A 33 3.72 -9.88 4.50
C LEU A 33 2.92 -8.58 4.36
N SER A 34 3.55 -7.53 3.84
CA SER A 34 2.87 -6.25 3.65
C SER A 34 3.19 -5.69 2.28
N ILE A 35 2.23 -4.96 1.72
CA ILE A 35 2.40 -4.27 0.44
C ILE A 35 1.89 -2.86 0.62
N SER A 36 2.67 -1.88 0.20
CA SER A 36 2.21 -0.49 0.22
C SER A 36 1.85 -0.05 -1.19
N TYR A 37 0.77 0.68 -1.30
CA TYR A 37 0.28 1.22 -2.56
C TYR A 37 0.11 2.72 -2.40
N ASN A 38 0.85 3.48 -3.21
CA ASN A 38 0.75 4.93 -3.19
C ASN A 38 -0.30 5.38 -4.20
N TYR A 39 -1.20 6.24 -3.77
CA TYR A 39 -2.26 6.72 -4.63
C TYR A 39 -2.57 8.18 -4.34
N ASP A 40 -3.24 8.81 -5.29
CA ASP A 40 -3.67 10.21 -5.16
C ASP A 40 -5.10 10.23 -4.65
N SER A 41 -5.28 10.65 -3.41
CA SER A 41 -6.60 10.66 -2.78
C SER A 41 -7.52 11.72 -3.37
N SER A 42 -6.98 12.68 -4.11
CA SER A 42 -7.81 13.70 -4.77
C SER A 42 -8.30 13.22 -6.13
N SER A 43 -7.81 12.10 -6.62
CA SER A 43 -8.26 11.56 -7.89
C SER A 43 -9.62 10.91 -7.73
N LYS A 44 -10.43 11.00 -8.78
CA LYS A 44 -11.74 10.34 -8.78
C LYS A 44 -11.60 8.82 -8.79
N GLN A 45 -10.50 8.33 -9.34
CA GLN A 45 -10.24 6.91 -9.40
C GLN A 45 -8.89 6.64 -8.74
N THR A 46 -8.94 6.14 -7.53
CA THR A 46 -7.72 5.83 -6.79
C THR A 46 -7.11 4.51 -7.23
N GLY A 47 -7.88 3.66 -7.88
CA GLY A 47 -7.42 2.35 -8.29
C GLY A 47 -7.45 1.30 -7.19
N ILE A 48 -7.91 1.67 -6.00
CA ILE A 48 -7.90 0.75 -4.86
C ILE A 48 -8.81 -0.45 -5.12
N THR A 49 -10.01 -0.22 -5.62
CA THR A 49 -10.94 -1.32 -5.87
C THR A 49 -10.37 -2.30 -6.89
N SER A 50 -9.83 -1.79 -7.97
CA SER A 50 -9.20 -2.64 -8.98
C SER A 50 -8.03 -3.40 -8.41
N LEU A 51 -7.20 -2.74 -7.60
CA LEU A 51 -6.04 -3.37 -7.00
C LEU A 51 -6.46 -4.53 -6.10
N LEU A 52 -7.43 -4.31 -5.22
CA LEU A 52 -7.87 -5.35 -4.30
C LEU A 52 -8.50 -6.52 -5.03
N GLN A 53 -9.24 -6.23 -6.09
CA GLN A 53 -9.82 -7.30 -6.90
C GLN A 53 -8.74 -8.11 -7.60
N ASP A 54 -7.74 -7.44 -8.16
CA ASP A 54 -6.66 -8.12 -8.84
C ASP A 54 -5.84 -8.96 -7.86
N MET A 55 -5.64 -8.47 -6.64
CA MET A 55 -4.94 -9.22 -5.63
C MET A 55 -5.71 -10.49 -5.25
N LYS A 56 -7.02 -10.36 -5.14
CA LYS A 56 -7.86 -11.52 -4.84
C LYS A 56 -7.79 -12.55 -5.95
N GLU A 57 -7.84 -12.10 -7.19
CA GLU A 57 -7.76 -13.00 -8.34
C GLU A 57 -6.40 -13.67 -8.45
N ALA A 58 -5.36 -13.00 -7.94
CA ALA A 58 -4.02 -13.56 -7.94
C ALA A 58 -3.80 -14.53 -6.78
N GLY A 59 -4.79 -14.71 -5.92
CA GLY A 59 -4.69 -15.66 -4.83
C GLY A 59 -4.10 -15.09 -3.55
N LEU A 60 -3.94 -13.78 -3.46
CA LEU A 60 -3.41 -13.17 -2.24
C LEU A 60 -4.54 -13.02 -1.22
N MET A 61 -4.25 -13.41 0.01
CA MET A 61 -5.23 -13.35 1.09
C MET A 61 -4.95 -12.17 1.98
N LEU A 62 -5.89 -11.25 2.02
CA LEU A 62 -5.75 -10.02 2.81
C LEU A 62 -6.04 -10.29 4.27
N LYS A 63 -5.23 -9.67 5.13
CA LYS A 63 -5.44 -9.74 6.57
C LYS A 63 -6.00 -8.43 7.10
N ASP A 64 -5.44 -7.32 6.66
CA ASP A 64 -5.84 -6.00 7.13
C ASP A 64 -5.48 -4.93 6.13
N LEU A 65 -6.18 -3.82 6.20
CA LEU A 65 -5.92 -2.65 5.36
C LEU A 65 -5.83 -1.43 6.23
N LYS A 66 -4.81 -0.61 6.00
CA LYS A 66 -4.63 0.65 6.71
C LYS A 66 -4.31 1.74 5.70
N THR A 67 -4.80 2.93 5.95
CA THR A 67 -4.42 4.08 5.12
C THR A 67 -3.53 4.99 5.94
N GLU A 68 -2.45 5.43 5.32
CA GLU A 68 -1.52 6.36 5.94
C GLU A 68 -1.35 7.56 5.03
N GLN A 69 -1.29 8.71 5.63
CA GLN A 69 -1.10 9.94 4.89
C GLN A 69 0.38 10.29 4.88
N SER A 70 0.96 10.29 3.69
CA SER A 70 2.33 10.74 3.52
C SER A 70 2.32 12.26 3.49
N SER A 71 2.84 12.89 4.51
CA SER A 71 2.85 14.34 4.57
C SER A 71 4.12 14.83 5.24
N LEU A 72 4.45 16.08 4.96
CA LEU A 72 5.54 16.73 5.66
C LEU A 72 5.33 16.73 7.16
N GLU A 73 4.08 16.77 7.57
CA GLU A 73 3.73 16.78 8.96
C GLU A 73 4.22 15.54 9.68
N ASN A 74 4.04 14.39 9.07
CA ASN A 74 4.54 13.14 9.65
C ASN A 74 6.05 13.12 9.75
N ILE A 75 6.71 13.61 8.72
CA ILE A 75 8.17 13.67 8.72
C ILE A 75 8.65 14.58 9.83
N PHE A 76 7.97 15.70 9.99
CA PHE A 76 8.34 16.67 11.01
C PHE A 76 8.21 16.08 12.41
N VAL A 77 7.14 15.36 12.65
CA VAL A 77 6.92 14.74 13.96
C VAL A 77 8.00 13.71 14.27
N GLU A 78 8.41 12.95 13.28
CA GLU A 78 9.47 11.99 13.50
C GLU A 78 10.79 12.64 13.84
N LEU A 79 11.12 13.75 13.19
CA LEU A 79 12.33 14.47 13.50
C LEU A 79 12.34 14.98 14.92
N VAL A 80 11.19 15.46 15.39
CA VAL A 80 11.06 15.94 16.75
C VAL A 80 11.23 14.80 17.74
N ARG A 81 10.75 13.64 17.41
CA ARG A 81 10.85 12.48 18.29
C ARG A 81 12.27 12.02 18.50
N GLU A 82 13.08 12.16 17.52
CA GLU A 82 14.45 11.67 17.59
C GLU A 82 15.30 12.49 18.55
N ASN A 83 14.84 13.63 18.91
CA ASN A 83 15.53 14.44 19.89
C ASN A 83 15.01 14.14 21.29
#